data_5eb488273ac86c19370776467c6c309d
#
_entry.id   5eb488273ac86c19370776467c6c309d
#
_cell.length_a   1.000
_cell.length_b   1.000
_cell.length_c   1.000
_cell.angle_alpha   90.00
_cell.angle_beta   90.00
_cell.angle_gamma   90.00
#
_symmetry.space_group_name_H-M   'P 1'
#
loop_
_entity.id
_entity.type
_entity.pdbx_description
1 polymer ?
#
loop_
_entity_poly.entity_id
_entity_poly.type
_entity_poly.pdbx_seq_one_letter_code
_entity_poly.pdbx_strand_id
1 'polypeptide(L)'
;VADITRQARWRLVMGAGSEQLCGELGSEDKQRDACLGFLYDREYGSGRNVRGKDDGGKKGGLGASALTVPDWINKVHELFPKKTIERLEKDALERYQLDEMVTDPEVLSRAQPNPTLLKAVLRTKHLMNQDVLKAAQHLVRRAVEELMKKLAQEVRSPFQGALDRRNRSMLKIAKNFDIAATLRRNLKHYDPGRQRVLIETPLFYSRVRRQVDRWQMIILVDESGSMLDSVIHSAVTAAIFYSMKMMKVHLCIFDTAVVDLTERCMDPVETLMKVQLGGGTDIGQAVEYAAGLVENPRRTIVALITDFCEGAPPGRLFAAAKRLVESGVTCLGLAALDEQANPSYDHATAARLAQMGWHIAAMTPGELATWVGEKVRL
;
A
#
# COMPACT_ATOMS: atom_id res chain seq x y z
N VAL A 1 4.72 -18.45 25.39
CA VAL A 1 3.66 -17.55 25.88
C VAL A 1 2.87 -18.32 26.90
N ALA A 2 2.95 -17.95 28.20
CA ALA A 2 2.21 -18.59 29.26
C ALA A 2 0.70 -18.48 28.96
N ASP A 3 -0.02 -19.54 29.18
CA ASP A 3 -1.47 -19.63 28.91
C ASP A 3 -2.20 -18.73 29.92
N ILE A 4 -2.63 -17.55 29.47
CA ILE A 4 -3.35 -16.58 30.31
C ILE A 4 -4.68 -17.19 30.72
N THR A 5 -4.97 -17.26 32.01
CA THR A 5 -6.24 -17.79 32.52
C THR A 5 -7.42 -16.99 31.94
N ARG A 6 -8.58 -17.63 31.80
CA ARG A 6 -9.80 -16.97 31.26
C ARG A 6 -10.20 -15.74 32.07
N GLN A 7 -10.00 -15.76 33.37
CA GLN A 7 -10.27 -14.63 34.27
C GLN A 7 -9.30 -13.49 34.03
N ALA A 8 -8.00 -13.76 33.89
CA ALA A 8 -7.00 -12.74 33.56
C ALA A 8 -7.26 -12.07 32.19
N ARG A 9 -7.71 -12.83 31.20
CA ARG A 9 -8.13 -12.26 29.89
C ARG A 9 -9.28 -11.27 30.03
N TRP A 10 -10.31 -11.64 30.81
CA TRP A 10 -11.44 -10.73 31.06
C TRP A 10 -11.01 -9.48 31.83
N ARG A 11 -10.11 -9.65 32.81
CA ARG A 11 -9.55 -8.52 33.56
C ARG A 11 -8.81 -7.55 32.68
N LEU A 12 -7.97 -8.05 31.76
CA LEU A 12 -7.23 -7.22 30.80
C LEU A 12 -8.15 -6.47 29.82
N VAL A 13 -9.28 -7.07 29.43
CA VAL A 13 -10.26 -6.42 28.55
C VAL A 13 -11.09 -5.37 29.29
N MET A 14 -11.53 -5.66 30.51
CA MET A 14 -12.45 -4.82 31.28
C MET A 14 -11.73 -3.77 32.13
N GLY A 15 -10.40 -3.90 32.33
CA GLY A 15 -9.56 -2.97 33.09
C GLY A 15 -9.80 -2.98 34.59
N ALA A 16 -9.27 -1.97 35.30
CA ALA A 16 -9.25 -1.88 36.76
C ALA A 16 -10.62 -2.03 37.43
N GLY A 17 -11.69 -1.56 36.78
CA GLY A 17 -13.05 -1.68 37.32
C GLY A 17 -13.57 -3.12 37.52
N SER A 18 -12.89 -4.15 36.97
CA SER A 18 -13.26 -5.56 37.10
C SER A 18 -12.44 -6.32 38.17
N GLU A 19 -11.60 -5.64 38.94
CA GLU A 19 -10.71 -6.28 39.92
C GLU A 19 -11.45 -7.11 40.97
N GLN A 20 -12.59 -6.63 41.42
CA GLN A 20 -13.46 -7.36 42.37
C GLN A 20 -14.04 -8.64 41.80
N LEU A 21 -14.19 -8.75 40.49
CA LEU A 21 -14.80 -9.90 39.80
C LEU A 21 -13.77 -10.92 39.31
N CYS A 22 -12.58 -10.45 38.92
CA CYS A 22 -11.58 -11.27 38.22
C CYS A 22 -10.34 -11.61 39.09
N GLY A 23 -10.23 -11.03 40.30
CA GLY A 23 -9.10 -11.25 41.20
C GLY A 23 -7.84 -10.48 40.78
N GLU A 24 -6.75 -10.65 41.55
CA GLU A 24 -5.47 -9.99 41.27
C GLU A 24 -4.74 -10.62 40.08
N LEU A 25 -4.13 -9.75 39.26
CA LEU A 25 -3.28 -10.15 38.13
C LEU A 25 -1.87 -10.55 38.62
N GLY A 26 -1.27 -11.52 37.95
CA GLY A 26 0.16 -11.83 38.07
C GLY A 26 1.04 -10.63 37.64
N SER A 27 2.35 -10.68 37.97
CA SER A 27 3.26 -9.58 37.70
C SER A 27 3.34 -9.20 36.20
N GLU A 28 3.37 -10.17 35.31
CA GLU A 28 3.43 -9.97 33.86
C GLU A 28 2.10 -9.41 33.31
N ASP A 29 0.97 -9.92 33.82
CA ASP A 29 -0.35 -9.43 33.41
C ASP A 29 -0.67 -8.04 33.97
N LYS A 30 -0.09 -7.67 35.14
CA LYS A 30 -0.12 -6.27 35.63
C LYS A 30 0.61 -5.31 34.68
N GLN A 31 1.74 -5.73 34.09
CA GLN A 31 2.44 -4.93 33.10
C GLN A 31 1.64 -4.82 31.78
N ARG A 32 1.00 -5.92 31.35
CA ARG A 32 0.08 -5.88 30.21
C ARG A 32 -1.10 -4.95 30.46
N ASP A 33 -1.71 -5.00 31.63
CA ASP A 33 -2.82 -4.11 32.02
C ASP A 33 -2.38 -2.63 32.03
N ALA A 34 -1.20 -2.34 32.55
CA ALA A 34 -0.63 -0.99 32.52
C ALA A 34 -0.40 -0.47 31.08
N CYS A 35 0.07 -1.34 30.17
CA CYS A 35 0.22 -0.96 28.75
C CYS A 35 -1.14 -0.69 28.07
N LEU A 36 -2.14 -1.50 28.35
CA LEU A 36 -3.48 -1.29 27.82
C LEU A 36 -4.15 -0.04 28.43
N GLY A 37 -3.98 0.18 29.73
CA GLY A 37 -4.44 1.38 30.43
C GLY A 37 -3.81 2.65 29.87
N PHE A 38 -2.51 2.68 29.63
CA PHE A 38 -1.81 3.84 29.05
C PHE A 38 -2.47 4.30 27.74
N LEU A 39 -2.92 3.37 26.90
CA LEU A 39 -3.55 3.69 25.63
C LEU A 39 -5.04 3.99 25.77
N TYR A 40 -5.80 3.09 26.38
CA TYR A 40 -7.27 3.13 26.34
C TYR A 40 -7.90 4.01 27.44
N ASP A 41 -7.22 4.27 28.56
CA ASP A 41 -7.74 5.17 29.60
C ASP A 41 -7.76 6.65 29.14
N ARG A 42 -7.05 7.00 28.08
CA ARG A 42 -7.10 8.34 27.46
C ARG A 42 -8.47 8.69 26.89
N GLU A 43 -9.22 7.69 26.40
CA GLU A 43 -10.56 7.91 25.81
C GLU A 43 -11.66 8.03 26.86
N TYR A 44 -11.43 7.50 28.04
CA TYR A 44 -12.45 7.27 29.04
C TYR A 44 -12.24 8.05 30.34
N GLY A 45 -11.71 9.27 30.25
CA GLY A 45 -11.56 10.19 31.38
C GLY A 45 -12.90 10.44 32.09
N SER A 46 -12.89 10.35 33.42
CA SER A 46 -13.91 10.68 34.42
C SER A 46 -15.38 10.68 33.96
N GLY A 47 -16.02 9.54 33.96
CA GLY A 47 -17.51 9.48 34.00
C GLY A 47 -18.20 8.38 33.22
N ARG A 48 -17.57 7.67 32.36
CA ARG A 48 -18.28 6.75 31.43
C ARG A 48 -17.61 5.40 31.16
N ASN A 49 -16.77 4.85 32.03
CA ASN A 49 -16.37 3.48 31.72
C ASN A 49 -15.76 2.63 32.83
N VAL A 50 -15.73 1.34 32.54
CA VAL A 50 -15.20 0.24 33.31
C VAL A 50 -13.69 0.36 33.55
N ARG A 51 -12.97 1.19 32.79
CA ARG A 51 -11.52 1.47 32.91
C ARG A 51 -11.17 2.78 33.61
N GLY A 52 -12.11 3.55 34.09
CA GLY A 52 -11.82 4.85 34.70
C GLY A 52 -11.83 4.81 36.22
N LYS A 53 -10.66 4.96 36.86
CA LYS A 53 -10.44 5.83 38.01
C LYS A 53 -8.94 5.85 38.36
N ASP A 54 -8.28 6.91 37.94
CA ASP A 54 -7.52 7.72 38.90
C ASP A 54 -7.28 9.13 38.35
N ASP A 55 -7.48 10.12 39.23
CA ASP A 55 -7.42 11.55 38.93
C ASP A 55 -6.11 11.98 38.30
N GLY A 56 -6.16 12.33 36.99
CA GLY A 56 -5.09 13.03 36.27
C GLY A 56 -4.94 14.50 36.64
N GLY A 57 -5.06 14.84 37.91
CA GLY A 57 -4.68 16.15 38.42
C GLY A 57 -3.18 16.21 38.69
N LYS A 58 -2.48 17.19 38.09
CA LYS A 58 -1.09 17.58 38.43
C LYS A 58 -0.91 17.78 39.93
N LYS A 59 -0.69 16.71 40.69
CA LYS A 59 -0.17 16.76 42.07
C LYS A 59 0.83 15.65 42.19
N GLY A 60 2.09 16.00 42.58
CA GLY A 60 3.14 15.04 42.88
C GLY A 60 2.65 14.01 43.91
N GLY A 61 2.28 12.85 43.45
CA GLY A 61 1.90 11.70 44.21
C GLY A 61 2.93 10.60 44.01
N LEU A 62 3.16 9.78 45.05
CA LEU A 62 3.97 8.56 45.03
C LEU A 62 3.32 7.43 44.16
N GLY A 63 2.53 7.77 43.16
CA GLY A 63 1.98 6.85 42.19
C GLY A 63 3.07 6.32 41.21
N ALA A 64 2.91 5.09 40.73
CA ALA A 64 3.82 4.48 39.81
C ALA A 64 4.08 5.42 38.61
N SER A 65 5.36 5.57 38.26
CA SER A 65 5.82 6.43 37.16
C SER A 65 4.97 6.23 35.91
N ALA A 66 4.34 7.28 35.41
CA ALA A 66 3.56 7.21 34.17
C ALA A 66 4.50 6.74 33.07
N LEU A 67 4.09 5.69 32.35
CA LEU A 67 4.83 5.18 31.20
C LEU A 67 5.03 6.31 30.18
N THR A 68 6.27 6.51 29.74
CA THR A 68 6.51 7.36 28.57
C THR A 68 6.14 6.60 27.28
N VAL A 69 5.91 7.31 26.19
CA VAL A 69 5.58 6.65 24.88
C VAL A 69 6.67 5.66 24.46
N PRO A 70 8.00 5.99 24.57
CA PRO A 70 9.05 5.02 24.27
C PRO A 70 9.02 3.78 25.19
N ASP A 71 8.78 3.97 26.51
CA ASP A 71 8.69 2.85 27.45
C ASP A 71 7.47 1.97 27.16
N TRP A 72 6.35 2.59 26.81
CA TRP A 72 5.14 1.88 26.43
C TRP A 72 5.37 0.98 25.21
N ILE A 73 5.98 1.52 24.14
CA ILE A 73 6.27 0.74 22.92
C ILE A 73 7.19 -0.44 23.23
N ASN A 74 8.27 -0.21 23.97
CA ASN A 74 9.19 -1.28 24.36
C ASN A 74 8.46 -2.41 25.10
N LYS A 75 7.61 -2.07 26.06
CA LYS A 75 6.82 -3.05 26.82
C LYS A 75 5.77 -3.73 25.97
N VAL A 76 5.12 -3.03 25.04
CA VAL A 76 4.17 -3.64 24.10
C VAL A 76 4.86 -4.69 23.24
N HIS A 77 6.06 -4.39 22.72
CA HIS A 77 6.83 -5.34 21.91
C HIS A 77 7.34 -6.54 22.72
N GLU A 78 7.62 -6.37 24.00
CA GLU A 78 8.05 -7.45 24.88
C GLU A 78 6.90 -8.38 25.32
N LEU A 79 5.74 -7.80 25.64
CA LEU A 79 4.65 -8.48 26.34
C LEU A 79 3.55 -9.06 25.44
N PHE A 80 3.43 -8.55 24.20
CA PHE A 80 2.31 -8.92 23.33
C PHE A 80 2.75 -9.64 22.06
N PRO A 81 1.90 -10.55 21.52
CA PRO A 81 2.16 -11.19 20.23
C PRO A 81 2.01 -10.19 19.07
N LYS A 82 2.72 -10.42 17.96
CA LYS A 82 2.83 -9.54 16.80
C LYS A 82 1.50 -8.92 16.32
N LYS A 83 0.44 -9.73 16.18
CA LYS A 83 -0.89 -9.24 15.76
C LYS A 83 -1.50 -8.23 16.74
N THR A 84 -1.24 -8.40 18.03
CA THR A 84 -1.73 -7.47 19.06
C THR A 84 -0.91 -6.19 19.05
N ILE A 85 0.40 -6.28 18.84
CA ILE A 85 1.29 -5.13 18.69
C ILE A 85 0.82 -4.26 17.51
N GLU A 86 0.64 -4.84 16.34
CA GLU A 86 0.14 -4.12 15.14
C GLU A 86 -1.19 -3.40 15.42
N ARG A 87 -2.10 -4.04 16.19
CA ARG A 87 -3.37 -3.42 16.55
C ARG A 87 -3.22 -2.28 17.54
N LEU A 88 -2.38 -2.44 18.57
CA LEU A 88 -2.13 -1.41 19.57
C LEU A 88 -1.41 -0.20 18.96
N GLU A 89 -0.44 -0.42 18.08
CA GLU A 89 0.23 0.64 17.34
C GLU A 89 -0.74 1.39 16.41
N LYS A 90 -1.63 0.66 15.74
CA LYS A 90 -2.67 1.25 14.91
C LYS A 90 -3.61 2.12 15.74
N ASP A 91 -4.16 1.61 16.83
CA ASP A 91 -5.05 2.36 17.70
C ASP A 91 -4.33 3.59 18.30
N ALA A 92 -3.04 3.47 18.67
CA ALA A 92 -2.23 4.57 19.20
C ALA A 92 -2.08 5.72 18.18
N LEU A 93 -1.84 5.41 16.92
CA LEU A 93 -1.62 6.42 15.87
C LEU A 93 -2.94 6.99 15.32
N GLU A 94 -3.91 6.14 15.01
CA GLU A 94 -5.14 6.58 14.34
C GLU A 94 -6.18 7.14 15.30
N ARG A 95 -6.35 6.51 16.46
CA ARG A 95 -7.40 6.87 17.42
C ARG A 95 -6.91 7.87 18.47
N TYR A 96 -5.67 7.72 18.92
CA TYR A 96 -5.13 8.53 20.02
C TYR A 96 -4.11 9.57 19.57
N GLN A 97 -3.76 9.61 18.27
CA GLN A 97 -2.88 10.60 17.65
C GLN A 97 -1.55 10.78 18.42
N LEU A 98 -0.93 9.66 18.81
CA LEU A 98 0.34 9.67 19.51
C LEU A 98 1.51 9.94 18.55
N ASP A 99 1.61 11.18 18.06
CA ASP A 99 2.64 11.59 17.08
C ASP A 99 4.06 11.45 17.65
N GLU A 100 4.21 11.41 18.96
CA GLU A 100 5.50 11.14 19.64
C GLU A 100 6.10 9.80 19.22
N MET A 101 5.26 8.81 18.83
CA MET A 101 5.72 7.51 18.33
C MET A 101 6.58 7.63 17.07
N VAL A 102 6.34 8.65 16.26
CA VAL A 102 7.02 8.85 14.97
C VAL A 102 8.01 10.00 14.98
N THR A 103 8.10 10.74 16.08
CA THR A 103 9.05 11.85 16.25
C THR A 103 10.29 11.48 17.08
N ASP A 104 10.30 10.32 17.72
CA ASP A 104 11.43 9.79 18.48
C ASP A 104 12.27 8.82 17.63
N PRO A 105 13.58 9.10 17.40
CA PRO A 105 14.45 8.26 16.58
C PRO A 105 14.68 6.87 17.16
N GLU A 106 14.69 6.72 18.50
CA GLU A 106 14.87 5.41 19.15
C GLU A 106 13.66 4.51 18.91
N VAL A 107 12.46 5.08 19.01
CA VAL A 107 11.20 4.39 18.73
C VAL A 107 11.15 3.92 17.28
N LEU A 108 11.43 4.83 16.34
CA LEU A 108 11.44 4.51 14.91
C LEU A 108 12.47 3.42 14.55
N SER A 109 13.63 3.41 15.20
CA SER A 109 14.67 2.40 14.92
C SER A 109 14.25 0.98 15.29
N ARG A 110 13.41 0.82 16.30
CA ARG A 110 12.92 -0.46 16.85
C ARG A 110 11.58 -0.87 16.25
N ALA A 111 10.83 0.08 15.72
CA ALA A 111 9.50 -0.17 15.16
C ALA A 111 9.53 -1.16 14.01
N GLN A 112 8.52 -2.03 13.96
CA GLN A 112 8.33 -2.93 12.83
C GLN A 112 7.65 -2.18 11.68
N PRO A 113 8.13 -2.33 10.43
CA PRO A 113 7.50 -1.67 9.30
C PRO A 113 6.08 -2.20 9.11
N ASN A 114 5.10 -1.31 9.24
CA ASN A 114 3.69 -1.59 8.95
C ASN A 114 3.07 -0.42 8.17
N PRO A 115 1.96 -0.63 7.44
CA PRO A 115 1.34 0.42 6.64
C PRO A 115 0.88 1.62 7.47
N THR A 116 0.38 1.39 8.70
CA THR A 116 -0.11 2.45 9.58
C THR A 116 1.03 3.38 10.03
N LEU A 117 2.17 2.79 10.41
CA LEU A 117 3.35 3.56 10.80
C LEU A 117 3.93 4.33 9.60
N LEU A 118 3.91 3.73 8.40
CA LEU A 118 4.29 4.42 7.17
C LEU A 118 3.42 5.66 6.93
N LYS A 119 2.10 5.56 7.10
CA LYS A 119 1.17 6.68 6.98
C LYS A 119 1.46 7.77 8.01
N ALA A 120 1.64 7.38 9.28
CA ALA A 120 1.95 8.32 10.35
C ALA A 120 3.25 9.09 10.08
N VAL A 121 4.31 8.39 9.66
CA VAL A 121 5.58 9.01 9.26
C VAL A 121 5.37 10.01 8.12
N LEU A 122 4.61 9.65 7.08
CA LEU A 122 4.38 10.53 5.94
C LEU A 122 3.54 11.76 6.30
N ARG A 123 2.61 11.65 7.25
CA ARG A 123 1.82 12.78 7.76
C ARG A 123 2.65 13.75 8.59
N THR A 124 3.57 13.24 9.41
CA THR A 124 4.30 14.03 10.40
C THR A 124 5.73 14.41 9.97
N LYS A 125 6.18 13.97 8.78
CA LYS A 125 7.55 14.21 8.29
C LYS A 125 7.98 15.68 8.30
N HIS A 126 7.04 16.62 8.12
CA HIS A 126 7.28 18.05 8.15
C HIS A 126 7.62 18.60 9.57
N LEU A 127 7.31 17.82 10.62
CA LEU A 127 7.62 18.14 12.00
C LEU A 127 8.94 17.51 12.48
N MET A 128 9.55 16.65 11.66
CA MET A 128 10.72 15.86 12.02
C MET A 128 12.02 16.65 11.85
N ASN A 129 12.94 16.50 12.79
CA ASN A 129 14.32 16.95 12.63
C ASN A 129 15.12 16.01 11.71
N GLN A 130 16.34 16.38 11.32
CA GLN A 130 17.13 15.62 10.35
C GLN A 130 17.45 14.18 10.78
N ASP A 131 17.67 13.94 12.08
CA ASP A 131 18.05 12.62 12.58
C ASP A 131 16.84 11.69 12.63
N VAL A 132 15.68 12.20 13.07
CA VAL A 132 14.40 11.51 13.00
C VAL A 132 14.03 11.20 11.54
N LEU A 133 14.25 12.17 10.63
CA LEU A 133 13.94 12.01 9.21
C LEU A 133 14.76 10.86 8.58
N LYS A 134 16.03 10.70 8.95
CA LYS A 134 16.86 9.57 8.48
C LYS A 134 16.35 8.22 9.00
N ALA A 135 15.98 8.15 10.29
CA ALA A 135 15.39 6.93 10.86
C ALA A 135 14.06 6.60 10.20
N ALA A 136 13.22 7.61 9.98
CA ALA A 136 11.95 7.50 9.26
C ALA A 136 12.14 7.00 7.82
N GLN A 137 13.11 7.54 7.07
CA GLN A 137 13.44 7.07 5.72
C GLN A 137 13.83 5.59 5.68
N HIS A 138 14.58 5.12 6.68
CA HIS A 138 14.95 3.71 6.78
C HIS A 138 13.73 2.81 6.98
N LEU A 139 12.82 3.23 7.85
CA LEU A 139 11.57 2.53 8.11
C LEU A 139 10.67 2.51 6.87
N VAL A 140 10.49 3.67 6.22
CA VAL A 140 9.74 3.79 4.95
C VAL A 140 10.33 2.86 3.90
N ARG A 141 11.65 2.80 3.76
CA ARG A 141 12.32 1.91 2.80
C ARG A 141 11.97 0.44 3.06
N ARG A 142 12.05 -0.02 4.30
CA ARG A 142 11.68 -1.40 4.66
C ARG A 142 10.22 -1.70 4.37
N ALA A 143 9.29 -0.80 4.71
CA ALA A 143 7.87 -0.96 4.44
C ALA A 143 7.57 -1.01 2.92
N VAL A 144 8.18 -0.12 2.16
CA VAL A 144 8.05 -0.07 0.69
C VAL A 144 8.63 -1.33 0.03
N GLU A 145 9.78 -1.83 0.49
CA GLU A 145 10.35 -3.08 -0.02
C GLU A 145 9.43 -4.29 0.21
N GLU A 146 8.77 -4.36 1.36
CA GLU A 146 7.79 -5.41 1.65
C GLU A 146 6.56 -5.29 0.73
N LEU A 147 6.05 -4.08 0.52
CA LEU A 147 4.95 -3.81 -0.42
C LEU A 147 5.35 -4.16 -1.85
N MET A 148 6.53 -3.77 -2.29
CA MET A 148 7.04 -4.12 -3.62
C MET A 148 7.15 -5.63 -3.82
N LYS A 149 7.62 -6.38 -2.83
CA LYS A 149 7.70 -7.86 -2.90
C LYS A 149 6.32 -8.49 -3.06
N LYS A 150 5.32 -8.00 -2.31
CA LYS A 150 3.93 -8.49 -2.39
C LYS A 150 3.30 -8.17 -3.74
N LEU A 151 3.39 -6.92 -4.20
CA LEU A 151 2.72 -6.45 -5.40
C LEU A 151 3.45 -6.84 -6.70
N ALA A 152 4.77 -7.01 -6.68
CA ALA A 152 5.56 -7.27 -7.88
C ALA A 152 5.12 -8.52 -8.65
N GLN A 153 4.67 -9.56 -7.97
CA GLN A 153 4.19 -10.78 -8.62
C GLN A 153 2.84 -10.54 -9.29
N GLU A 154 1.93 -9.86 -8.62
CA GLU A 154 0.60 -9.55 -9.12
C GLU A 154 0.68 -8.63 -10.34
N VAL A 155 1.43 -7.54 -10.22
CA VAL A 155 1.59 -6.54 -11.29
C VAL A 155 2.35 -7.10 -12.50
N ARG A 156 3.35 -7.97 -12.33
CA ARG A 156 4.14 -8.56 -13.43
C ARG A 156 3.43 -9.73 -14.13
N SER A 157 2.55 -10.43 -13.44
CA SER A 157 1.91 -11.65 -13.95
C SER A 157 1.17 -11.46 -15.28
N PRO A 158 0.34 -10.42 -15.47
CA PRO A 158 -0.38 -10.19 -16.71
C PRO A 158 0.51 -9.95 -17.94
N PHE A 159 1.73 -9.42 -17.71
CA PHE A 159 2.69 -9.09 -18.77
C PHE A 159 3.65 -10.25 -19.10
N GLN A 160 3.55 -11.38 -18.39
CA GLN A 160 4.28 -12.59 -18.78
C GLN A 160 3.70 -13.11 -20.09
N GLY A 161 4.51 -13.07 -21.17
CA GLY A 161 4.09 -13.46 -22.51
C GLY A 161 3.41 -14.83 -22.54
N ALA A 162 2.43 -14.99 -23.43
CA ALA A 162 1.72 -16.24 -23.64
C ALA A 162 2.68 -17.36 -24.11
N LEU A 163 2.41 -18.59 -23.67
CA LEU A 163 3.12 -19.78 -24.16
C LEU A 163 2.88 -19.92 -25.66
N ASP A 164 3.97 -19.76 -26.44
CA ASP A 164 3.94 -20.08 -27.87
C ASP A 164 4.12 -21.60 -28.06
N ARG A 165 2.99 -22.27 -28.25
CA ARG A 165 2.99 -23.72 -28.47
C ARG A 165 3.49 -24.12 -29.84
N ARG A 166 3.69 -23.18 -30.78
CA ARG A 166 4.18 -23.46 -32.14
C ARG A 166 5.69 -23.43 -32.19
N ASN A 167 6.33 -22.58 -31.41
CA ASN A 167 7.78 -22.42 -31.38
C ASN A 167 8.40 -23.01 -30.11
N ARG A 168 9.58 -23.59 -30.25
CA ARG A 168 10.36 -24.18 -29.17
C ARG A 168 11.44 -23.24 -28.69
N SER A 169 11.73 -23.28 -27.40
CA SER A 169 12.77 -22.51 -26.77
C SER A 169 13.97 -23.39 -26.45
N MET A 170 15.16 -22.85 -26.65
CA MET A 170 16.42 -23.44 -26.15
C MET A 170 16.59 -23.22 -24.64
N LEU A 171 15.85 -22.26 -24.05
CA LEU A 171 15.91 -21.95 -22.64
C LEU A 171 15.12 -22.99 -21.83
N LYS A 172 15.82 -23.66 -20.91
CA LYS A 172 15.27 -24.72 -20.04
C LYS A 172 14.57 -24.10 -18.83
N ILE A 173 13.34 -23.58 -19.03
CA ILE A 173 12.51 -23.00 -17.95
C ILE A 173 11.42 -23.99 -17.58
N ALA A 174 11.37 -24.44 -16.33
CA ALA A 174 10.44 -25.47 -15.86
C ALA A 174 8.97 -25.17 -16.19
N LYS A 175 8.51 -23.91 -16.06
CA LYS A 175 7.14 -23.48 -16.42
C LYS A 175 6.78 -23.66 -17.91
N ASN A 176 7.76 -23.80 -18.76
CA ASN A 176 7.58 -23.94 -20.21
C ASN A 176 7.81 -25.36 -20.70
N PHE A 177 7.96 -26.33 -19.79
CA PHE A 177 8.27 -27.71 -20.14
C PHE A 177 7.12 -28.39 -20.90
N ASP A 178 7.43 -28.93 -22.08
CA ASP A 178 6.48 -29.69 -22.89
C ASP A 178 6.60 -31.18 -22.55
N ILE A 179 5.81 -31.63 -21.58
CA ILE A 179 5.82 -33.02 -21.13
C ILE A 179 5.50 -33.98 -22.27
N ALA A 180 4.45 -33.70 -23.04
CA ALA A 180 3.94 -34.61 -24.06
C ALA A 180 4.96 -34.79 -25.22
N ALA A 181 5.54 -33.70 -25.73
CA ALA A 181 6.52 -33.77 -26.78
C ALA A 181 7.86 -34.34 -26.26
N THR A 182 8.26 -34.02 -25.03
CA THR A 182 9.46 -34.61 -24.39
C THR A 182 9.32 -36.12 -24.27
N LEU A 183 8.21 -36.63 -23.75
CA LEU A 183 7.98 -38.06 -23.65
C LEU A 183 7.98 -38.73 -25.03
N ARG A 184 7.24 -38.21 -26.01
CA ARG A 184 7.22 -38.80 -27.37
C ARG A 184 8.60 -38.88 -27.99
N ARG A 185 9.45 -37.84 -27.80
CA ARG A 185 10.81 -37.82 -28.38
C ARG A 185 11.77 -38.78 -27.67
N ASN A 186 11.53 -39.06 -26.40
CA ASN A 186 12.41 -39.90 -25.58
C ASN A 186 11.87 -41.35 -25.38
N LEU A 187 10.75 -41.72 -26.01
CA LEU A 187 10.21 -43.09 -25.93
C LEU A 187 11.21 -44.16 -26.37
N LYS A 188 12.08 -43.86 -27.33
CA LYS A 188 13.15 -44.73 -27.77
C LYS A 188 14.21 -45.05 -26.70
N HIS A 189 14.26 -44.26 -25.65
CA HIS A 189 15.13 -44.42 -24.48
C HIS A 189 14.40 -45.04 -23.28
N TYR A 190 13.39 -45.88 -23.56
CA TYR A 190 12.72 -46.65 -22.51
C TYR A 190 13.63 -47.75 -21.98
N ASP A 191 13.86 -47.77 -20.68
CA ASP A 191 14.64 -48.80 -19.97
C ASP A 191 13.66 -49.83 -19.37
N PRO A 192 13.60 -51.03 -19.97
CA PRO A 192 12.71 -52.10 -19.49
C PRO A 192 13.06 -52.58 -18.07
N GLY A 193 14.35 -52.57 -17.72
CA GLY A 193 14.81 -53.05 -16.41
C GLY A 193 14.41 -52.12 -15.27
N ARG A 194 14.29 -50.83 -15.53
CA ARG A 194 13.91 -49.80 -14.57
C ARG A 194 12.47 -49.32 -14.76
N GLN A 195 11.76 -49.82 -15.79
CA GLN A 195 10.39 -49.43 -16.15
C GLN A 195 10.18 -47.91 -16.26
N ARG A 196 11.14 -47.18 -16.85
CA ARG A 196 11.08 -45.72 -16.99
C ARG A 196 11.69 -45.23 -18.28
N VAL A 197 11.22 -44.05 -18.74
CA VAL A 197 11.78 -43.34 -19.88
C VAL A 197 12.91 -42.43 -19.43
N LEU A 198 14.09 -42.58 -19.99
CA LEU A 198 15.22 -41.68 -19.76
C LEU A 198 15.06 -40.43 -20.63
N ILE A 199 15.05 -39.27 -20.01
CA ILE A 199 14.89 -37.99 -20.72
C ILE A 199 16.27 -37.45 -21.07
N GLU A 200 16.69 -37.65 -22.32
CA GLU A 200 17.93 -37.06 -22.84
C GLU A 200 17.70 -35.67 -23.45
N THR A 201 16.56 -35.50 -24.14
CA THR A 201 16.23 -34.26 -24.84
C THR A 201 14.96 -33.66 -24.30
N PRO A 202 15.02 -32.83 -23.25
CA PRO A 202 13.85 -32.11 -22.76
C PRO A 202 13.46 -31.00 -23.74
N LEU A 203 12.15 -30.85 -23.99
CA LEU A 203 11.60 -29.83 -24.89
C LEU A 203 10.83 -28.80 -24.13
N PHE A 204 10.99 -27.53 -24.52
CA PHE A 204 10.36 -26.40 -23.88
C PHE A 204 9.65 -25.54 -24.90
N TYR A 205 8.46 -25.03 -24.54
CA TYR A 205 7.76 -24.03 -25.33
C TYR A 205 8.49 -22.69 -25.29
N SER A 206 8.44 -21.95 -26.38
CA SER A 206 8.85 -20.55 -26.40
C SER A 206 7.80 -19.70 -25.72
N ARG A 207 8.20 -18.58 -25.19
CA ARG A 207 7.27 -17.49 -24.84
C ARG A 207 7.51 -16.37 -25.83
N VAL A 208 6.48 -16.00 -26.54
CA VAL A 208 6.51 -14.81 -27.37
C VAL A 208 6.49 -13.61 -26.41
N ARG A 209 7.65 -13.00 -26.21
CA ARG A 209 7.66 -11.59 -25.83
C ARG A 209 7.26 -10.83 -27.09
N ARG A 210 5.97 -10.51 -27.23
CA ARG A 210 5.62 -9.47 -28.18
C ARG A 210 6.45 -8.25 -27.80
N GLN A 211 7.22 -7.70 -28.73
CA GLN A 211 7.69 -6.32 -28.62
C GLN A 211 6.40 -5.48 -28.58
N VAL A 212 5.96 -5.18 -27.37
CA VAL A 212 4.89 -4.23 -27.18
C VAL A 212 5.53 -2.90 -27.58
N ASP A 213 5.17 -2.41 -28.74
CA ASP A 213 5.53 -1.05 -29.15
C ASP A 213 5.24 -0.15 -27.95
N ARG A 214 6.20 0.66 -27.58
CA ARG A 214 6.25 1.39 -26.32
C ARG A 214 4.94 2.10 -26.01
N TRP A 215 4.12 1.46 -25.18
CA TRP A 215 2.96 2.11 -24.60
C TRP A 215 3.42 3.18 -23.60
N GLN A 216 2.63 4.23 -23.48
CA GLN A 216 2.82 5.26 -22.48
C GLN A 216 1.74 5.12 -21.41
N MET A 217 2.11 5.22 -20.16
CA MET A 217 1.20 5.26 -19.02
C MET A 217 1.47 6.52 -18.21
N ILE A 218 0.48 7.36 -18.07
CA ILE A 218 0.54 8.58 -17.26
C ILE A 218 -0.35 8.36 -16.04
N ILE A 219 0.26 8.34 -14.87
CA ILE A 219 -0.42 8.12 -13.60
C ILE A 219 -0.52 9.48 -12.91
N LEU A 220 -1.74 9.95 -12.69
CA LEU A 220 -2.07 11.15 -11.93
C LEU A 220 -2.60 10.73 -10.57
N VAL A 221 -1.98 11.19 -9.51
CA VAL A 221 -2.35 10.82 -8.14
C VAL A 221 -2.70 12.06 -7.35
N ASP A 222 -3.89 12.08 -6.83
CA ASP A 222 -4.37 13.10 -5.91
C ASP A 222 -3.63 13.02 -4.57
N GLU A 223 -3.11 14.16 -4.11
CA GLU A 223 -2.30 14.29 -2.89
C GLU A 223 -3.11 14.79 -1.69
N SER A 224 -4.44 14.88 -1.82
CA SER A 224 -5.30 15.28 -0.73
C SER A 224 -5.13 14.37 0.50
N GLY A 225 -5.40 14.89 1.69
CA GLY A 225 -5.13 14.19 2.96
C GLY A 225 -5.84 12.85 3.11
N SER A 226 -6.99 12.65 2.45
CA SER A 226 -7.74 11.39 2.38
C SER A 226 -7.08 10.34 1.51
N MET A 227 -6.18 10.75 0.59
CA MET A 227 -5.65 9.92 -0.48
C MET A 227 -4.30 9.23 -0.16
N LEU A 228 -3.79 9.35 1.07
CA LEU A 228 -2.45 8.88 1.42
C LEU A 228 -2.20 7.40 1.08
N ASP A 229 -3.17 6.53 1.27
CA ASP A 229 -3.07 5.11 0.89
C ASP A 229 -2.91 4.94 -0.61
N SER A 230 -3.71 5.66 -1.36
CA SER A 230 -3.66 5.65 -2.82
C SER A 230 -2.32 6.18 -3.33
N VAL A 231 -1.75 7.21 -2.69
CA VAL A 231 -0.41 7.75 -3.00
C VAL A 231 0.67 6.69 -2.78
N ILE A 232 0.65 5.97 -1.64
CA ILE A 232 1.62 4.92 -1.34
C ILE A 232 1.53 3.79 -2.37
N HIS A 233 0.34 3.26 -2.60
CA HIS A 233 0.13 2.17 -3.56
C HIS A 233 0.47 2.59 -4.99
N SER A 234 0.15 3.82 -5.38
CA SER A 234 0.44 4.34 -6.72
C SER A 234 1.93 4.52 -6.96
N ALA A 235 2.67 5.06 -6.00
CA ALA A 235 4.13 5.20 -6.09
C ALA A 235 4.82 3.85 -6.25
N VAL A 236 4.42 2.85 -5.45
CA VAL A 236 4.95 1.48 -5.54
C VAL A 236 4.58 0.83 -6.87
N THR A 237 3.34 0.98 -7.32
CA THR A 237 2.87 0.41 -8.58
C THR A 237 3.56 1.05 -9.78
N ALA A 238 3.72 2.37 -9.79
CA ALA A 238 4.45 3.09 -10.81
C ALA A 238 5.92 2.63 -10.90
N ALA A 239 6.59 2.45 -9.75
CA ALA A 239 7.96 1.93 -9.71
C ALA A 239 8.06 0.50 -10.28
N ILE A 240 7.07 -0.37 -10.02
CA ILE A 240 7.03 -1.71 -10.58
C ILE A 240 6.83 -1.65 -12.11
N PHE A 241 5.88 -0.86 -12.62
CA PHE A 241 5.66 -0.67 -14.05
C PHE A 241 6.91 -0.10 -14.73
N TYR A 242 7.53 0.91 -14.12
CA TYR A 242 8.76 1.51 -14.62
C TYR A 242 9.91 0.47 -14.72
N SER A 243 10.05 -0.39 -13.70
CA SER A 243 11.09 -1.43 -13.66
C SER A 243 10.92 -2.48 -14.76
N MET A 244 9.73 -2.68 -15.30
CA MET A 244 9.46 -3.68 -16.35
C MET A 244 9.99 -3.28 -17.72
N LYS A 245 10.32 -2.01 -17.95
CA LYS A 245 10.82 -1.45 -19.24
C LYS A 245 9.95 -1.78 -20.45
N MET A 246 8.68 -2.11 -20.24
CA MET A 246 7.73 -2.47 -21.30
C MET A 246 6.93 -1.26 -21.78
N MET A 247 6.82 -0.24 -20.94
CA MET A 247 6.10 0.98 -21.22
C MET A 247 6.85 2.19 -20.67
N LYS A 248 6.58 3.36 -21.22
CA LYS A 248 7.04 4.64 -20.68
C LYS A 248 6.06 5.06 -19.59
N VAL A 249 6.52 5.16 -18.36
CA VAL A 249 5.67 5.54 -17.22
C VAL A 249 5.98 6.96 -16.80
N HIS A 250 4.94 7.77 -16.65
CA HIS A 250 4.98 9.08 -15.99
C HIS A 250 4.19 9.00 -14.69
N LEU A 251 4.76 9.54 -13.63
CA LEU A 251 4.09 9.68 -12.33
C LEU A 251 4.01 11.14 -11.96
N CYS A 252 2.81 11.65 -11.88
CA CYS A 252 2.53 13.02 -11.46
C CYS A 252 1.62 12.98 -10.24
N ILE A 253 1.96 13.72 -9.23
CA ILE A 253 1.09 13.99 -8.08
C ILE A 253 0.52 15.39 -8.22
N PHE A 254 -0.66 15.61 -7.70
CA PHE A 254 -1.31 16.92 -7.78
C PHE A 254 -2.16 17.24 -6.55
N ASP A 255 -2.19 18.50 -6.23
CA ASP A 255 -3.12 19.17 -5.34
C ASP A 255 -3.75 20.36 -6.08
N THR A 256 -3.40 21.59 -5.76
CA THR A 256 -3.65 22.81 -6.55
C THR A 256 -2.56 23.06 -7.59
N ALA A 257 -1.46 22.32 -7.54
CA ALA A 257 -0.35 22.34 -8.47
C ALA A 257 0.01 20.92 -8.88
N VAL A 258 0.62 20.74 -10.06
CA VAL A 258 1.07 19.43 -10.53
C VAL A 258 2.57 19.33 -10.37
N VAL A 259 3.02 18.23 -9.74
CA VAL A 259 4.43 17.90 -9.57
C VAL A 259 4.75 16.62 -10.34
N ASP A 260 5.63 16.71 -11.32
CA ASP A 260 6.11 15.56 -12.09
C ASP A 260 7.24 14.83 -11.32
N LEU A 261 7.01 13.60 -10.95
CA LEU A 261 7.96 12.74 -10.24
C LEU A 261 8.50 11.58 -11.11
N THR A 262 8.35 11.70 -12.43
CA THR A 262 8.74 10.66 -13.40
C THR A 262 10.20 10.25 -13.27
N GLU A 263 11.13 11.20 -13.10
CA GLU A 263 12.55 10.91 -12.94
C GLU A 263 12.86 10.12 -11.66
N ARG A 264 11.98 10.18 -10.66
CA ARG A 264 12.12 9.54 -9.34
C ARG A 264 11.29 8.27 -9.18
N CYS A 265 10.56 7.88 -10.21
CA CYS A 265 9.75 6.67 -10.22
C CYS A 265 10.53 5.40 -9.87
N MET A 266 11.86 5.39 -10.05
CA MET A 266 12.73 4.27 -9.70
C MET A 266 12.88 4.07 -8.19
N ASP A 267 12.81 5.16 -7.41
CA ASP A 267 12.87 5.11 -5.93
C ASP A 267 11.55 5.60 -5.34
N PRO A 268 10.62 4.67 -5.06
CA PRO A 268 9.34 5.04 -4.46
C PRO A 268 9.48 5.65 -3.06
N VAL A 269 10.59 5.41 -2.36
CA VAL A 269 10.88 6.03 -1.07
C VAL A 269 11.15 7.52 -1.23
N GLU A 270 12.02 7.88 -2.19
CA GLU A 270 12.29 9.30 -2.49
C GLU A 270 11.02 10.00 -2.96
N THR A 271 10.23 9.34 -3.80
CA THR A 271 8.93 9.82 -4.25
C THR A 271 8.03 10.15 -3.05
N LEU A 272 7.78 9.18 -2.15
CA LEU A 272 6.91 9.33 -0.99
C LEU A 272 7.41 10.38 0.01
N MET A 273 8.72 10.50 0.18
CA MET A 273 9.29 11.51 1.09
C MET A 273 9.15 12.94 0.57
N LYS A 274 8.94 13.13 -0.73
CA LYS A 274 8.72 14.46 -1.35
C LYS A 274 7.25 14.87 -1.44
N VAL A 275 6.32 13.93 -1.43
CA VAL A 275 4.89 14.19 -1.38
C VAL A 275 4.57 15.13 -0.21
N GLN A 276 3.85 16.22 -0.43
CA GLN A 276 3.37 17.13 0.61
C GLN A 276 1.87 16.93 0.75
N LEU A 277 1.45 16.30 1.82
CA LEU A 277 0.03 16.05 2.07
C LEU A 277 -0.68 17.34 2.50
N GLY A 278 -1.74 17.67 1.82
CA GLY A 278 -2.62 18.78 2.15
C GLY A 278 -2.68 19.83 1.02
N GLY A 279 -3.77 20.51 0.94
CA GLY A 279 -4.08 21.51 -0.08
C GLY A 279 -5.50 21.32 -0.63
N GLY A 280 -5.89 22.15 -1.58
CA GLY A 280 -7.08 21.93 -2.39
C GLY A 280 -6.79 20.94 -3.52
N THR A 281 -7.81 20.60 -4.31
CA THR A 281 -7.67 19.66 -5.43
C THR A 281 -8.09 20.34 -6.73
N ASP A 282 -7.20 20.40 -7.74
CA ASP A 282 -7.52 20.83 -9.12
C ASP A 282 -7.25 19.67 -10.08
N ILE A 283 -8.24 18.78 -10.21
CA ILE A 283 -8.18 17.63 -11.11
C ILE A 283 -8.09 18.11 -12.57
N GLY A 284 -8.78 19.20 -12.88
CA GLY A 284 -8.79 19.78 -14.22
C GLY A 284 -7.39 20.15 -14.70
N GLN A 285 -6.58 20.78 -13.84
CA GLN A 285 -5.18 21.10 -14.11
C GLN A 285 -4.32 19.87 -14.33
N ALA A 286 -4.49 18.86 -13.49
CA ALA A 286 -3.76 17.61 -13.61
C ALA A 286 -4.05 16.89 -14.94
N VAL A 287 -5.31 16.83 -15.34
CA VAL A 287 -5.72 16.24 -16.63
C VAL A 287 -5.20 17.05 -17.83
N GLU A 288 -5.17 18.38 -17.76
CA GLU A 288 -4.55 19.21 -18.79
C GLU A 288 -3.03 19.00 -18.89
N TYR A 289 -2.35 18.88 -17.75
CA TYR A 289 -0.93 18.57 -17.73
C TYR A 289 -0.65 17.21 -18.38
N ALA A 290 -1.44 16.17 -18.02
CA ALA A 290 -1.33 14.87 -18.66
C ALA A 290 -1.54 14.91 -20.17
N ALA A 291 -2.48 15.74 -20.67
CA ALA A 291 -2.70 15.91 -22.10
C ALA A 291 -1.46 16.46 -22.82
N GLY A 292 -0.68 17.31 -22.15
CA GLY A 292 0.60 17.82 -22.65
C GLY A 292 1.72 16.77 -22.73
N LEU A 293 1.64 15.71 -21.92
CA LEU A 293 2.63 14.62 -21.92
C LEU A 293 2.34 13.54 -22.97
N VAL A 294 1.16 13.51 -23.57
CA VAL A 294 0.75 12.47 -24.53
C VAL A 294 1.57 12.53 -25.80
N GLU A 295 2.36 11.49 -26.08
CA GLU A 295 3.16 11.37 -27.30
C GLU A 295 2.39 10.66 -28.42
N ASN A 296 1.72 9.55 -28.11
CA ASN A 296 0.92 8.80 -29.05
C ASN A 296 -0.44 8.46 -28.43
N PRO A 297 -1.51 9.19 -28.77
CA PRO A 297 -2.80 9.04 -28.13
C PRO A 297 -3.34 7.61 -28.10
N ARG A 298 -3.26 6.90 -29.23
CA ARG A 298 -3.78 5.52 -29.35
C ARG A 298 -2.98 4.47 -28.56
N ARG A 299 -1.81 4.84 -28.04
CA ARG A 299 -0.93 3.99 -27.22
C ARG A 299 -0.63 4.62 -25.86
N THR A 300 -1.49 5.53 -25.44
CA THR A 300 -1.37 6.18 -24.12
C THR A 300 -2.56 5.78 -23.26
N ILE A 301 -2.25 5.42 -22.03
CA ILE A 301 -3.20 5.21 -20.93
C ILE A 301 -2.98 6.34 -19.93
N VAL A 302 -4.03 7.09 -19.61
CA VAL A 302 -4.04 8.05 -18.51
C VAL A 302 -4.84 7.43 -17.37
N ALA A 303 -4.20 7.21 -16.24
CA ALA A 303 -4.81 6.71 -15.01
C ALA A 303 -4.87 7.83 -13.97
N LEU A 304 -6.06 8.29 -13.67
CA LEU A 304 -6.35 9.30 -12.66
C LEU A 304 -6.81 8.60 -11.38
N ILE A 305 -6.12 8.79 -10.29
CA ILE A 305 -6.38 8.20 -8.98
C ILE A 305 -6.79 9.31 -8.04
N THR A 306 -8.07 9.39 -7.70
CA THR A 306 -8.67 10.51 -6.93
C THR A 306 -10.01 10.08 -6.33
N ASP A 307 -10.52 10.81 -5.36
CA ASP A 307 -11.89 10.70 -4.87
C ASP A 307 -12.90 11.50 -5.73
N PHE A 308 -12.46 12.05 -6.85
CA PHE A 308 -13.24 12.87 -7.79
C PHE A 308 -13.83 14.16 -7.20
N CYS A 309 -13.41 14.57 -6.00
CA CYS A 309 -13.83 15.82 -5.37
C CYS A 309 -13.08 16.99 -5.99
N GLU A 310 -13.63 17.58 -7.05
CA GLU A 310 -13.05 18.73 -7.73
C GLU A 310 -13.21 20.02 -6.91
N GLY A 311 -12.08 20.62 -6.53
CA GLY A 311 -12.05 21.88 -5.79
C GLY A 311 -12.09 23.13 -6.69
N ALA A 312 -11.83 22.97 -7.98
CA ALA A 312 -11.85 24.02 -8.98
C ALA A 312 -13.18 24.02 -9.80
N PRO A 313 -13.42 25.00 -10.66
CA PRO A 313 -14.59 24.97 -11.53
C PRO A 313 -14.59 23.76 -12.47
N PRO A 314 -15.60 22.88 -12.42
CA PRO A 314 -15.59 21.56 -13.07
C PRO A 314 -15.58 21.62 -14.61
N GLY A 315 -15.86 22.79 -15.20
CA GLY A 315 -15.83 22.98 -16.67
C GLY A 315 -14.47 22.71 -17.28
N ARG A 316 -13.39 23.06 -16.57
CA ARG A 316 -12.01 22.80 -17.00
C ARG A 316 -11.72 21.30 -17.06
N LEU A 317 -12.05 20.58 -15.99
CA LEU A 317 -11.91 19.12 -15.91
C LEU A 317 -12.63 18.44 -17.08
N PHE A 318 -13.90 18.75 -17.30
CA PHE A 318 -14.68 18.08 -18.34
C PHE A 318 -14.19 18.43 -19.75
N ALA A 319 -13.74 19.67 -20.00
CA ALA A 319 -13.16 20.04 -21.28
C ALA A 319 -11.84 19.29 -21.56
N ALA A 320 -10.96 19.18 -20.57
CA ALA A 320 -9.71 18.45 -20.69
C ALA A 320 -9.92 16.94 -20.86
N ALA A 321 -10.82 16.36 -20.06
CA ALA A 321 -11.19 14.95 -20.11
C ALA A 321 -11.78 14.55 -21.48
N LYS A 322 -12.65 15.38 -22.03
CA LYS A 322 -13.23 15.18 -23.37
C LYS A 322 -12.17 15.19 -24.46
N ARG A 323 -11.27 16.18 -24.44
CA ARG A 323 -10.15 16.29 -25.41
C ARG A 323 -9.28 15.03 -25.43
N LEU A 324 -8.94 14.45 -24.25
CA LEU A 324 -8.16 13.24 -24.17
C LEU A 324 -8.86 12.06 -24.84
N VAL A 325 -10.13 11.84 -24.55
CA VAL A 325 -10.91 10.75 -25.16
C VAL A 325 -11.05 10.95 -26.68
N GLU A 326 -11.37 12.16 -27.15
CA GLU A 326 -11.49 12.47 -28.56
C GLU A 326 -10.18 12.29 -29.33
N SER A 327 -9.04 12.49 -28.69
CA SER A 327 -7.72 12.20 -29.29
C SER A 327 -7.41 10.71 -29.40
N GLY A 328 -8.18 9.85 -28.77
CA GLY A 328 -8.01 8.40 -28.77
C GLY A 328 -7.16 7.84 -27.63
N VAL A 329 -6.93 8.63 -26.58
CA VAL A 329 -6.28 8.18 -25.34
C VAL A 329 -7.22 7.29 -24.55
N THR A 330 -6.70 6.22 -23.98
CA THR A 330 -7.45 5.37 -23.06
C THR A 330 -7.41 5.99 -21.66
N CYS A 331 -8.56 6.50 -21.20
CA CYS A 331 -8.67 7.19 -19.92
C CYS A 331 -9.29 6.28 -18.85
N LEU A 332 -8.65 6.16 -17.70
CA LEU A 332 -9.07 5.37 -16.56
C LEU A 332 -9.14 6.28 -15.33
N GLY A 333 -10.31 6.30 -14.67
CA GLY A 333 -10.49 6.94 -13.37
C GLY A 333 -10.56 5.88 -12.29
N LEU A 334 -9.66 5.93 -11.33
CA LEU A 334 -9.59 5.01 -10.20
C LEU A 334 -10.08 5.72 -8.96
N ALA A 335 -11.21 5.26 -8.44
CA ALA A 335 -11.72 5.74 -7.17
C ALA A 335 -10.79 5.30 -6.03
N ALA A 336 -10.51 6.21 -5.10
CA ALA A 336 -9.80 5.89 -3.88
C ALA A 336 -10.57 4.84 -3.08
N LEU A 337 -9.84 3.84 -2.60
CA LEU A 337 -10.37 2.84 -1.68
C LEU A 337 -9.93 3.22 -0.26
N ASP A 338 -10.88 3.18 0.68
CA ASP A 338 -10.57 3.24 2.11
C ASP A 338 -9.88 1.94 2.58
N GLU A 339 -9.45 1.89 3.85
CA GLU A 339 -8.81 0.71 4.44
C GLU A 339 -9.69 -0.55 4.40
N GLN A 340 -11.00 -0.39 4.26
CA GLN A 340 -11.99 -1.46 4.21
C GLN A 340 -12.35 -1.82 2.76
N ALA A 341 -11.63 -1.24 1.77
CA ALA A 341 -11.87 -1.36 0.34
C ALA A 341 -13.26 -0.84 -0.10
N ASN A 342 -13.85 0.11 0.67
CA ASN A 342 -15.06 0.80 0.23
C ASN A 342 -14.68 2.05 -0.57
N PRO A 343 -15.24 2.25 -1.75
CA PRO A 343 -15.01 3.46 -2.53
C PRO A 343 -15.79 4.63 -1.94
N SER A 344 -15.05 5.66 -1.48
CA SER A 344 -15.64 6.94 -1.08
C SER A 344 -15.21 8.00 -2.09
N TYR A 345 -16.14 8.42 -2.96
CA TYR A 345 -15.84 9.37 -4.03
C TYR A 345 -17.08 10.15 -4.50
N ASP A 346 -16.87 11.26 -5.21
CA ASP A 346 -17.97 11.99 -5.83
C ASP A 346 -18.54 11.24 -7.04
N HIS A 347 -19.71 10.65 -6.83
CA HIS A 347 -20.42 9.88 -7.84
C HIS A 347 -20.89 10.73 -9.02
N ALA A 348 -21.18 12.02 -8.83
CA ALA A 348 -21.69 12.90 -9.88
C ALA A 348 -20.58 13.21 -10.91
N THR A 349 -19.41 13.61 -10.44
CA THR A 349 -18.23 13.86 -11.28
C THR A 349 -17.78 12.58 -11.97
N ALA A 350 -17.70 11.47 -11.25
CA ALA A 350 -17.33 10.17 -11.82
C ALA A 350 -18.29 9.70 -12.91
N ALA A 351 -19.60 9.79 -12.68
CA ALA A 351 -20.62 9.42 -13.69
C ALA A 351 -20.52 10.29 -14.96
N ARG A 352 -20.24 11.58 -14.80
CA ARG A 352 -20.09 12.47 -15.96
C ARG A 352 -18.83 12.18 -16.77
N LEU A 353 -17.72 11.84 -16.12
CA LEU A 353 -16.51 11.36 -16.79
C LEU A 353 -16.76 10.04 -17.52
N ALA A 354 -17.50 9.10 -16.90
CA ALA A 354 -17.88 7.83 -17.54
C ALA A 354 -18.71 8.06 -18.81
N GLN A 355 -19.69 9.00 -18.78
CA GLN A 355 -20.48 9.38 -19.97
C GLN A 355 -19.62 9.96 -21.10
N MET A 356 -18.46 10.56 -20.77
CA MET A 356 -17.50 11.06 -21.76
C MET A 356 -16.56 10.00 -22.32
N GLY A 357 -16.62 8.76 -21.82
CA GLY A 357 -15.80 7.64 -22.30
C GLY A 357 -14.61 7.28 -21.39
N TRP A 358 -14.55 7.80 -20.18
CA TRP A 358 -13.61 7.35 -19.16
C TRP A 358 -14.06 6.00 -18.58
N HIS A 359 -13.13 5.10 -18.36
CA HIS A 359 -13.37 3.88 -17.60
C HIS A 359 -13.25 4.21 -16.10
N ILE A 360 -14.36 4.21 -15.39
CA ILE A 360 -14.37 4.46 -13.94
C ILE A 360 -14.43 3.13 -13.20
N ALA A 361 -13.50 2.92 -12.28
CA ALA A 361 -13.44 1.69 -11.49
C ALA A 361 -12.78 1.93 -10.12
N ALA A 362 -12.97 1.00 -9.22
CA ALA A 362 -12.18 0.85 -8.01
C ALA A 362 -11.35 -0.43 -8.20
N MET A 363 -10.04 -0.31 -8.23
CA MET A 363 -9.14 -1.43 -8.56
C MET A 363 -7.96 -1.49 -7.59
N THR A 364 -7.60 -2.68 -7.21
CA THR A 364 -6.31 -2.96 -6.58
C THR A 364 -5.15 -2.84 -7.59
N PRO A 365 -3.90 -2.68 -7.16
CA PRO A 365 -2.74 -2.65 -8.07
C PRO A 365 -2.64 -3.85 -9.01
N GLY A 366 -3.03 -5.05 -8.55
CA GLY A 366 -3.04 -6.27 -9.36
C GLY A 366 -4.12 -6.26 -10.45
N GLU A 367 -5.32 -5.77 -10.11
CA GLU A 367 -6.43 -5.61 -11.07
C GLU A 367 -6.11 -4.54 -12.11
N LEU A 368 -5.53 -3.40 -11.69
CA LEU A 368 -5.03 -2.38 -12.61
C LEU A 368 -4.01 -2.96 -13.59
N ALA A 369 -3.06 -3.74 -13.11
CA ALA A 369 -2.06 -4.37 -13.95
C ALA A 369 -2.69 -5.36 -14.96
N THR A 370 -3.71 -6.11 -14.53
CA THR A 370 -4.46 -7.03 -15.39
C THR A 370 -5.20 -6.25 -16.49
N TRP A 371 -5.92 -5.21 -16.11
CA TRP A 371 -6.63 -4.33 -17.03
C TRP A 371 -5.70 -3.67 -18.06
N VAL A 372 -4.58 -3.09 -17.59
CA VAL A 372 -3.54 -2.53 -18.47
C VAL A 372 -2.97 -3.61 -19.40
N GLY A 373 -2.69 -4.80 -18.89
CA GLY A 373 -2.19 -5.94 -19.65
C GLY A 373 -3.16 -6.37 -20.77
N GLU A 374 -4.45 -6.30 -20.57
CA GLU A 374 -5.47 -6.57 -21.57
C GLU A 374 -5.52 -5.49 -22.66
N LYS A 375 -5.50 -4.22 -22.26
CA LYS A 375 -5.52 -3.08 -23.20
C LYS A 375 -4.26 -3.00 -24.05
N VAL A 376 -3.10 -3.31 -23.49
CA VAL A 376 -1.82 -3.33 -24.21
C VAL A 376 -1.69 -4.52 -25.17
N ARG A 377 -2.48 -5.60 -24.98
CA ARG A 377 -2.47 -6.78 -25.85
C ARG A 377 -3.35 -6.64 -27.10
N LEU A 378 -4.27 -5.68 -27.09
CA LEU A 378 -5.14 -5.37 -28.23
C LEU A 378 -4.38 -4.56 -29.29
#